data_9faa24bdfde8df01e109e9819d61a719
#
_entry.id   9faa24bdfde8df01e109e9819d61a719
#
_cell.length_a   1.000
_cell.length_b   1.000
_cell.length_c   1.000
_cell.angle_alpha   90.00
_cell.angle_beta   90.00
_cell.angle_gamma   90.00
#
_symmetry.space_group_name_H-M   'P 1'
#
loop_
_entity.id
_entity.type
_entity.pdbx_description
1 polymer ?
#
loop_
_entity_poly.entity_id
_entity_poly.type
_entity_poly.pdbx_seq_one_letter_code
_entity_poly.pdbx_strand_id
1 'polypeptide(L)'
;MSAATLRRYQPRDEDVSVALWLRTWQKAYPELDFAARLDWWRERWRNELLPVAEVVIAETDGTIIGFVTVDPRTFYLDQIVVAPEFWRCGVGATLIAEAKRISPSGLDLDVNIDNVRAIGFYRRLGFLITGVGKNPTSGKPVHRMSWRP
;
A
#
# COMPACT_ATOMS: atom_id res chain seq x y z
N MET A 1 18.21 3.03 -16.04
CA MET A 1 17.09 2.38 -15.32
C MET A 1 15.78 2.96 -15.83
N SER A 2 14.87 2.10 -16.25
CA SER A 2 13.58 2.54 -16.78
C SER A 2 12.71 3.12 -15.67
N ALA A 3 11.99 4.19 -15.98
CA ALA A 3 11.00 4.73 -15.06
C ALA A 3 9.85 3.74 -14.90
N ALA A 4 9.22 3.73 -13.74
CA ALA A 4 8.03 2.94 -13.52
C ALA A 4 6.86 3.52 -14.32
N THR A 5 6.08 2.65 -14.93
CA THR A 5 4.81 3.02 -15.56
C THR A 5 3.66 2.53 -14.69
N LEU A 6 2.57 3.30 -14.69
CA LEU A 6 1.38 2.96 -13.90
C LEU A 6 0.28 2.47 -14.84
N ARG A 7 -0.47 1.47 -14.38
CA ARG A 7 -1.66 1.00 -15.09
C ARG A 7 -2.67 0.44 -14.10
N ARG A 8 -3.88 0.21 -14.57
CA ARG A 8 -4.93 -0.41 -13.77
C ARG A 8 -4.65 -1.88 -13.55
N TYR A 9 -5.01 -2.36 -12.35
CA TYR A 9 -5.00 -3.79 -12.01
C TYR A 9 -5.94 -4.58 -12.91
N GLN A 10 -5.52 -5.79 -13.25
CA GLN A 10 -6.34 -6.77 -13.98
C GLN A 10 -6.30 -8.11 -13.23
N PRO A 11 -7.34 -8.96 -13.38
CA PRO A 11 -7.39 -10.24 -12.67
C PRO A 11 -6.15 -11.12 -12.81
N ARG A 12 -5.46 -11.05 -13.95
CA ARG A 12 -4.20 -11.79 -14.19
C ARG A 12 -3.07 -11.35 -13.27
N ASP A 13 -3.19 -10.19 -12.61
CA ASP A 13 -2.15 -9.64 -11.73
C ASP A 13 -2.22 -10.18 -10.31
N GLU A 14 -3.24 -10.98 -9.98
CA GLU A 14 -3.49 -11.38 -8.60
C GLU A 14 -2.32 -12.12 -7.97
N ASP A 15 -1.81 -13.17 -8.63
CA ASP A 15 -0.77 -14.00 -8.03
C ASP A 15 0.51 -13.20 -7.78
N VAL A 16 0.91 -12.36 -8.72
CA VAL A 16 2.11 -11.53 -8.58
C VAL A 16 1.91 -10.48 -7.50
N SER A 17 0.73 -9.83 -7.45
CA SER A 17 0.42 -8.81 -6.45
C SER A 17 0.39 -9.40 -5.04
N VAL A 18 -0.23 -10.56 -4.87
CA VAL A 18 -0.28 -11.24 -3.57
C VAL A 18 1.11 -11.70 -3.13
N ALA A 19 1.90 -12.25 -4.05
CA ALA A 19 3.28 -12.64 -3.75
C ALA A 19 4.16 -11.43 -3.39
N LEU A 20 3.95 -10.31 -4.05
CA LEU A 20 4.68 -9.08 -3.77
C LEU A 20 4.32 -8.54 -2.38
N TRP A 21 3.04 -8.58 -2.01
CA TRP A 21 2.60 -8.22 -0.67
C TRP A 21 3.33 -9.05 0.39
N LEU A 22 3.33 -10.37 0.21
CA LEU A 22 4.00 -11.29 1.15
C LEU A 22 5.49 -10.96 1.29
N ARG A 23 6.19 -10.86 0.18
CA ARG A 23 7.64 -10.62 0.15
C ARG A 23 8.00 -9.29 0.81
N THR A 24 7.22 -8.27 0.53
CA THR A 24 7.48 -6.91 1.03
C THR A 24 7.23 -6.81 2.53
N TRP A 25 6.10 -7.31 3.01
CA TRP A 25 5.80 -7.29 4.44
C TRP A 25 6.74 -8.17 5.24
N GLN A 26 7.13 -9.34 4.69
CA GLN A 26 8.10 -10.21 5.34
C GLN A 26 9.47 -9.55 5.47
N LYS A 27 9.86 -8.75 4.48
CA LYS A 27 11.10 -7.97 4.55
C LYS A 27 11.04 -6.88 5.61
N ALA A 28 9.89 -6.21 5.71
CA ALA A 28 9.70 -5.13 6.68
C ALA A 28 9.60 -5.65 8.13
N TYR A 29 9.03 -6.84 8.32
CA TYR A 29 8.82 -7.45 9.63
C TYR A 29 9.29 -8.91 9.62
N PRO A 30 10.61 -9.14 9.66
CA PRO A 30 11.15 -10.51 9.53
C PRO A 30 10.74 -11.45 10.66
N GLU A 31 10.36 -10.92 11.82
CA GLU A 31 9.95 -11.70 12.99
C GLU A 31 8.52 -12.25 12.90
N LEU A 32 7.72 -11.77 11.94
CA LEU A 32 6.35 -12.23 11.74
C LEU A 32 6.28 -13.24 10.60
N ASP A 33 5.34 -14.18 10.70
CA ASP A 33 5.13 -15.20 9.67
C ASP A 33 3.99 -14.78 8.73
N PHE A 34 4.33 -14.03 7.69
CA PHE A 34 3.33 -13.59 6.71
C PHE A 34 2.88 -14.72 5.77
N ALA A 35 3.71 -15.75 5.59
CA ALA A 35 3.32 -16.91 4.79
C ALA A 35 2.10 -17.61 5.39
N ALA A 36 2.00 -17.65 6.73
CA ALA A 36 0.86 -18.22 7.42
C ALA A 36 -0.43 -17.42 7.20
N ARG A 37 -0.32 -16.18 6.74
CA ARG A 37 -1.46 -15.28 6.50
C ARG A 37 -1.85 -15.22 5.02
N LEU A 38 -1.17 -15.95 4.16
CA LEU A 38 -1.33 -15.79 2.71
C LEU A 38 -2.74 -16.10 2.23
N ASP A 39 -3.35 -17.19 2.71
CA ASP A 39 -4.71 -17.56 2.32
C ASP A 39 -5.73 -16.52 2.79
N TRP A 40 -5.58 -16.05 4.03
CA TRP A 40 -6.41 -14.98 4.56
C TRP A 40 -6.26 -13.70 3.74
N TRP A 41 -5.02 -13.34 3.38
CA TRP A 41 -4.78 -12.13 2.59
C TRP A 41 -5.40 -12.24 1.20
N ARG A 42 -5.27 -13.39 0.53
CA ARG A 42 -5.86 -13.59 -0.79
C ARG A 42 -7.38 -13.48 -0.75
N GLU A 43 -7.99 -14.04 0.28
CA GLU A 43 -9.44 -13.95 0.47
C GLU A 43 -9.86 -12.49 0.71
N ARG A 44 -9.14 -11.78 1.57
CA ARG A 44 -9.39 -10.37 1.82
C ARG A 44 -9.22 -9.53 0.55
N TRP A 45 -8.18 -9.81 -0.22
CA TRP A 45 -7.92 -9.15 -1.49
C TRP A 45 -9.12 -9.26 -2.42
N ARG A 46 -9.64 -10.47 -2.60
CA ARG A 46 -10.75 -10.75 -3.51
C ARG A 46 -12.09 -10.22 -3.02
N ASN A 47 -12.37 -10.34 -1.72
CA ASN A 47 -13.70 -10.13 -1.19
C ASN A 47 -13.90 -8.77 -0.54
N GLU A 48 -12.83 -8.12 -0.07
CA GLU A 48 -12.94 -6.86 0.64
C GLU A 48 -12.28 -5.70 -0.11
N LEU A 49 -11.12 -5.90 -0.73
CA LEU A 49 -10.40 -4.82 -1.41
C LEU A 49 -10.87 -4.60 -2.85
N LEU A 50 -10.81 -5.62 -3.69
CA LEU A 50 -11.15 -5.48 -5.11
C LEU A 50 -12.57 -4.94 -5.36
N PRO A 51 -13.59 -5.29 -4.55
CA PRO A 51 -14.94 -4.77 -4.78
C PRO A 51 -15.09 -3.27 -4.59
N VAL A 52 -14.24 -2.63 -3.77
CA VAL A 52 -14.42 -1.23 -3.40
C VAL A 52 -13.26 -0.33 -3.81
N ALA A 53 -12.06 -0.89 -3.95
CA ALA A 53 -10.86 -0.10 -4.20
C ALA A 53 -10.52 -0.01 -5.69
N GLU A 54 -9.97 1.14 -6.07
CA GLU A 54 -9.20 1.23 -7.31
C GLU A 54 -7.78 0.78 -7.00
N VAL A 55 -7.25 -0.12 -7.84
CA VAL A 55 -5.92 -0.68 -7.65
C VAL A 55 -5.06 -0.27 -8.85
N VAL A 56 -3.94 0.38 -8.56
CA VAL A 56 -2.99 0.82 -9.57
C VAL A 56 -1.70 0.02 -9.42
N ILE A 57 -1.25 -0.53 -10.52
CA ILE A 57 -0.02 -1.32 -10.63
C ILE A 57 1.11 -0.42 -11.12
N ALA A 58 2.27 -0.53 -10.47
CA ALA A 58 3.51 0.06 -10.98
C ALA A 58 4.36 -1.07 -11.56
N GLU A 59 4.83 -0.88 -12.79
CA GLU A 59 5.70 -1.87 -13.43
C GLU A 59 6.86 -1.21 -14.15
N THR A 60 7.92 -1.96 -14.33
CA THR A 60 9.08 -1.56 -15.13
C THR A 60 9.53 -2.78 -15.92
N ASP A 61 9.76 -2.57 -17.23
CA ASP A 61 10.17 -3.63 -18.16
C ASP A 61 9.27 -4.87 -18.07
N GLY A 62 7.96 -4.67 -17.93
CA GLY A 62 6.98 -5.75 -17.84
C GLY A 62 6.89 -6.45 -16.49
N THR A 63 7.67 -6.03 -15.50
CA THR A 63 7.67 -6.61 -14.15
C THR A 63 6.90 -5.72 -13.19
N ILE A 64 5.97 -6.30 -12.44
CA ILE A 64 5.23 -5.58 -11.41
C ILE A 64 6.16 -5.33 -10.23
N ILE A 65 6.34 -4.07 -9.86
CA ILE A 65 7.24 -3.64 -8.78
C ILE A 65 6.52 -2.95 -7.64
N GLY A 66 5.22 -2.73 -7.75
CA GLY A 66 4.45 -2.13 -6.67
C GLY A 66 2.99 -1.99 -7.03
N PHE A 67 2.20 -1.63 -6.03
CA PHE A 67 0.79 -1.29 -6.24
C PHE A 67 0.28 -0.43 -5.10
N VAL A 68 -0.85 0.24 -5.34
CA VAL A 68 -1.58 1.00 -4.33
C VAL A 68 -3.06 0.70 -4.47
N THR A 69 -3.76 0.62 -3.35
CA THR A 69 -5.20 0.44 -3.31
C THR A 69 -5.85 1.63 -2.60
N VAL A 70 -6.87 2.23 -3.21
CA VAL A 70 -7.58 3.35 -2.61
C VAL A 70 -9.07 3.27 -2.91
N ASP A 71 -9.89 3.48 -1.87
CA ASP A 71 -11.34 3.63 -2.02
C ASP A 71 -11.65 5.12 -2.03
N PRO A 72 -11.99 5.70 -3.20
CA PRO A 72 -12.23 7.14 -3.29
C PRO A 72 -13.50 7.60 -2.56
N ARG A 73 -14.39 6.68 -2.21
CA ARG A 73 -15.62 7.03 -1.47
C ARG A 73 -15.35 7.28 0.00
N THR A 74 -14.36 6.59 0.57
CA THR A 74 -14.01 6.70 1.99
C THR A 74 -12.67 7.39 2.19
N PHE A 75 -11.92 7.66 1.13
CA PHE A 75 -10.55 8.20 1.11
C PHE A 75 -9.52 7.18 1.61
N TYR A 76 -9.93 5.92 1.91
CA TYR A 76 -9.05 4.99 2.58
C TYR A 76 -8.06 4.34 1.62
N LEU A 77 -6.78 4.54 1.89
CA LEU A 77 -5.67 3.87 1.23
C LEU A 77 -5.30 2.66 2.10
N ASP A 78 -5.72 1.47 1.67
CA ASP A 78 -5.51 0.26 2.45
C ASP A 78 -4.09 -0.26 2.32
N GLN A 79 -3.55 -0.28 1.10
CA GLN A 79 -2.23 -0.82 0.83
C GLN A 79 -1.44 0.07 -0.11
N ILE A 80 -0.17 0.24 0.20
CA ILE A 80 0.86 0.66 -0.74
C ILE A 80 2.05 -0.26 -0.56
N VAL A 81 2.44 -0.92 -1.62
CA VAL A 81 3.50 -1.92 -1.61
C VAL A 81 4.49 -1.60 -2.71
N VAL A 82 5.77 -1.56 -2.37
CA VAL A 82 6.86 -1.40 -3.32
C VAL A 82 7.86 -2.51 -3.07
N ALA A 83 8.25 -3.20 -4.14
CA ALA A 83 9.24 -4.27 -4.04
C ALA A 83 10.49 -3.76 -3.32
N PRO A 84 11.05 -4.53 -2.36
CA PRO A 84 12.17 -4.04 -1.54
C PRO A 84 13.37 -3.53 -2.34
N GLU A 85 13.68 -4.14 -3.48
CA GLU A 85 14.78 -3.72 -4.34
C GLU A 85 14.56 -2.37 -5.02
N PHE A 86 13.33 -1.86 -4.96
CA PHE A 86 12.96 -0.54 -5.50
C PHE A 86 12.65 0.48 -4.41
N TRP A 87 12.92 0.17 -3.14
CA TRP A 87 12.76 1.15 -2.09
C TRP A 87 13.72 2.33 -2.31
N ARG A 88 13.26 3.54 -2.02
CA ARG A 88 14.02 4.80 -2.20
C ARG A 88 14.31 5.15 -3.67
N CYS A 89 13.54 4.57 -4.59
CA CYS A 89 13.68 4.86 -6.02
C CYS A 89 12.55 5.76 -6.56
N GLY A 90 11.69 6.28 -5.68
CA GLY A 90 10.59 7.17 -6.07
C GLY A 90 9.30 6.47 -6.50
N VAL A 91 9.26 5.14 -6.52
CA VAL A 91 8.07 4.38 -6.91
C VAL A 91 6.91 4.65 -5.95
N GLY A 92 7.18 4.65 -4.64
CA GLY A 92 6.15 4.93 -3.64
C GLY A 92 5.55 6.32 -3.81
N ALA A 93 6.38 7.33 -4.05
CA ALA A 93 5.90 8.71 -4.27
C ALA A 93 5.04 8.79 -5.53
N THR A 94 5.40 8.08 -6.59
CA THR A 94 4.63 8.01 -7.83
C THR A 94 3.26 7.37 -7.58
N LEU A 95 3.22 6.29 -6.81
CA LEU A 95 1.95 5.63 -6.45
C LEU A 95 1.07 6.53 -5.58
N ILE A 96 1.64 7.24 -4.63
CA ILE A 96 0.88 8.20 -3.80
C ILE A 96 0.33 9.34 -4.65
N ALA A 97 1.11 9.86 -5.60
CA ALA A 97 0.63 10.91 -6.51
C ALA A 97 -0.59 10.43 -7.30
N GLU A 98 -0.57 9.18 -7.77
CA GLU A 98 -1.72 8.59 -8.46
C GLU A 98 -2.91 8.40 -7.52
N ALA A 99 -2.67 7.96 -6.28
CA ALA A 99 -3.72 7.84 -5.28
C ALA A 99 -4.40 9.19 -5.00
N LYS A 100 -3.62 10.28 -4.93
CA LYS A 100 -4.16 11.64 -4.77
C LYS A 100 -5.01 12.06 -5.97
N ARG A 101 -4.61 11.64 -7.17
CA ARG A 101 -5.40 11.92 -8.38
C ARG A 101 -6.73 11.18 -8.36
N ILE A 102 -6.74 9.93 -7.88
CA ILE A 102 -7.96 9.11 -7.77
C ILE A 102 -8.87 9.65 -6.68
N SER A 103 -8.30 10.11 -5.57
CA SER A 103 -9.04 10.62 -4.41
C SER A 103 -8.59 12.06 -4.10
N PRO A 104 -8.99 13.03 -4.95
CA PRO A 104 -8.45 14.39 -4.86
C PRO A 104 -8.92 15.16 -3.63
N SER A 105 -9.98 14.71 -2.96
CA SER A 105 -10.51 15.35 -1.75
C SER A 105 -9.79 14.91 -0.48
N GLY A 106 -8.99 13.85 -0.54
CA GLY A 106 -8.22 13.40 0.61
C GLY A 106 -7.84 11.94 0.56
N LEU A 107 -6.90 11.58 1.42
CA LEU A 107 -6.47 10.20 1.65
C LEU A 107 -6.30 10.00 3.15
N ASP A 108 -6.75 8.84 3.63
CA ASP A 108 -6.53 8.39 5.00
C ASP A 108 -5.86 7.01 4.97
N LEU A 109 -4.94 6.79 5.88
CA LEU A 109 -4.29 5.48 6.02
C LEU A 109 -3.96 5.22 7.48
N ASP A 110 -3.68 3.96 7.78
CA ASP A 110 -3.18 3.56 9.09
C ASP A 110 -1.76 2.98 8.91
N VAL A 111 -0.87 3.36 9.80
CA VAL A 111 0.52 2.92 9.79
C VAL A 111 0.93 2.49 11.19
N ASN A 112 1.65 1.36 11.30
CA ASN A 112 2.15 0.91 12.58
C ASN A 112 3.06 1.99 13.20
N ILE A 113 2.88 2.26 14.49
CA ILE A 113 3.64 3.30 15.20
C ILE A 113 5.14 3.04 15.14
N ASP A 114 5.56 1.77 15.15
CA ASP A 114 6.97 1.39 15.08
C ASP A 114 7.58 1.50 13.67
N ASN A 115 6.76 1.73 12.66
CA ASN A 115 7.24 1.88 11.28
C ASN A 115 7.65 3.32 10.99
N VAL A 116 8.76 3.74 11.61
CA VAL A 116 9.26 5.13 11.54
C VAL A 116 9.59 5.53 10.11
N ARG A 117 10.08 4.59 9.31
CA ARG A 117 10.42 4.86 7.90
C ARG A 117 9.18 5.23 7.10
N ALA A 118 8.11 4.48 7.25
CA ALA A 118 6.85 4.75 6.55
C ALA A 118 6.23 6.07 7.00
N ILE A 119 6.23 6.34 8.30
CA ILE A 119 5.70 7.60 8.85
C ILE A 119 6.44 8.79 8.24
N GLY A 120 7.77 8.73 8.18
CA GLY A 120 8.58 9.79 7.57
C GLY A 120 8.29 9.95 6.08
N PHE A 121 8.10 8.84 5.37
CA PHE A 121 7.74 8.84 3.96
C PHE A 121 6.41 9.56 3.73
N TYR A 122 5.37 9.22 4.50
CA TYR A 122 4.07 9.85 4.35
C TYR A 122 4.11 11.33 4.72
N ARG A 123 4.84 11.70 5.77
CA ARG A 123 4.99 13.12 6.15
C ARG A 123 5.61 13.94 5.03
N ARG A 124 6.62 13.41 4.36
CA ARG A 124 7.24 14.12 3.23
C ARG A 124 6.27 14.33 2.07
N LEU A 125 5.23 13.52 1.99
CA LEU A 125 4.21 13.63 0.93
C LEU A 125 2.97 14.38 1.37
N GLY A 126 3.02 15.05 2.53
CA GLY A 126 1.96 15.94 2.99
C GLY A 126 0.94 15.31 3.94
N PHE A 127 1.18 14.09 4.41
CA PHE A 127 0.30 13.45 5.39
C PHE A 127 0.67 13.92 6.80
N LEU A 128 -0.35 14.08 7.64
CA LEU A 128 -0.20 14.42 9.06
C LEU A 128 -0.84 13.34 9.91
N ILE A 129 -0.31 13.14 11.12
CA ILE A 129 -0.93 12.23 12.08
C ILE A 129 -2.21 12.89 12.60
N THR A 130 -3.34 12.18 12.44
CA THR A 130 -4.66 12.69 12.82
C THR A 130 -5.35 11.85 13.89
N GLY A 131 -4.80 10.70 14.23
CA GLY A 131 -5.40 9.84 15.23
C GLY A 131 -4.55 8.64 15.57
N VAL A 132 -5.06 7.81 16.47
CA VAL A 132 -4.43 6.58 16.91
C VAL A 132 -5.48 5.45 16.92
N GLY A 133 -5.00 4.21 16.81
CA GLY A 133 -5.88 3.06 16.83
C GLY A 133 -5.08 1.78 16.97
N LYS A 134 -5.73 0.66 16.65
CA LYS A 134 -5.08 -0.66 16.64
C LYS A 134 -5.30 -1.32 15.29
N ASN A 135 -4.28 -1.99 14.80
CA ASN A 135 -4.41 -2.85 13.64
C ASN A 135 -5.35 -4.01 14.01
N PRO A 136 -6.47 -4.23 13.30
CA PRO A 136 -7.42 -5.26 13.67
C PRO A 136 -6.88 -6.67 13.51
N THR A 137 -5.86 -6.87 12.71
CA THR A 137 -5.26 -8.20 12.46
C THR A 137 -4.16 -8.51 13.47
N SER A 138 -3.22 -7.58 13.67
CA SER A 138 -2.04 -7.81 14.53
C SER A 138 -2.23 -7.34 15.96
N GLY A 139 -3.22 -6.47 16.24
CA GLY A 139 -3.39 -5.83 17.53
C GLY A 139 -2.35 -4.75 17.82
N LYS A 140 -1.41 -4.50 16.91
CA LYS A 140 -0.38 -3.48 17.09
C LYS A 140 -0.97 -2.09 17.04
N PRO A 141 -0.42 -1.12 17.81
CA PRO A 141 -0.88 0.25 17.74
C PRO A 141 -0.53 0.89 16.41
N VAL A 142 -1.45 1.72 15.89
CA VAL A 142 -1.25 2.44 14.64
C VAL A 142 -1.49 3.94 14.84
N HIS A 143 -0.86 4.73 13.96
CA HIS A 143 -1.24 6.13 13.72
C HIS A 143 -2.17 6.17 12.52
N ARG A 144 -3.26 6.94 12.64
CA ARG A 144 -4.02 7.38 11.48
C ARG A 144 -3.28 8.58 10.90
N MET A 145 -3.00 8.53 9.60
CA MET A 145 -2.42 9.66 8.88
C MET A 145 -3.36 10.10 7.78
N SER A 146 -3.46 11.40 7.57
CA SER A 146 -4.40 11.96 6.60
C SER A 146 -3.71 13.02 5.74
N TRP A 147 -4.07 13.01 4.46
CA TRP A 147 -3.72 14.07 3.53
C TRP A 147 -5.00 14.74 3.05
N ARG A 148 -5.00 16.08 3.06
CA ARG A 148 -6.06 16.91 2.47
C ARG A 148 -5.44 17.95 1.54
N PRO A 149 -6.09 18.27 0.43
CA PRO A 149 -5.54 19.27 -0.51
C PRO A 149 -5.51 20.68 0.07
#